data_df208c9b05e64ec49b1b08f6ad7e0177
#
_entry.id   df208c9b05e64ec49b1b08f6ad7e0177
#
_cell.length_a   1.000
_cell.length_b   1.000
_cell.length_c   1.000
_cell.angle_alpha   90.00
_cell.angle_beta   90.00
_cell.angle_gamma   90.00
#
_symmetry.space_group_name_H-M   'P 1'
#
loop_
_entity.id
_entity.type
_entity.pdbx_description
1 polymer ?
#
loop_
_entity_poly.entity_id
_entity_poly.type
_entity_poly.pdbx_seq_one_letter_code
_entity_poly.pdbx_strand_id
1 'polypeptide(L)'
;MLYFLSVGRGGIQVNIFVYTKSKCPNCVVAKQLLKSKGLKFIENDMDTESVRQAFHFAYPDVKQLPQIFINDQRVGGLAGLQQALKDLGL
;
A
#
# COMPACT_ATOMS: atom_id res chain seq x y z
N MET A 1 -22.14 12.26 -8.90
CA MET A 1 -21.96 11.74 -8.63
C MET A 1 -21.41 11.09 -8.84
N LEU A 2 -21.28 11.11 -9.26
CA LEU A 2 -20.95 10.49 -9.41
C LEU A 2 -20.16 9.82 -9.31
N TYR A 3 -19.77 9.80 -9.29
CA TYR A 3 -19.13 9.03 -9.02
C TYR A 3 -19.10 8.25 -8.61
N PHE A 4 -19.66 8.36 -8.57
CA PHE A 4 -19.86 7.54 -8.00
C PHE A 4 -20.19 6.59 -8.30
N LEU A 5 -20.51 6.53 -8.85
CA LEU A 5 -21.08 5.72 -9.27
C LEU A 5 -20.41 4.51 -9.42
N SER A 6 -19.59 4.50 -9.81
CA SER A 6 -18.95 3.37 -10.10
C SER A 6 -18.73 2.67 -8.96
N VAL A 7 -18.77 3.19 -8.09
CA VAL A 7 -18.60 2.61 -6.99
C VAL A 7 -19.53 1.77 -6.82
N GLY A 8 -20.41 1.95 -7.36
CA GLY A 8 -21.40 1.22 -7.15
C GLY A 8 -21.16 -0.16 -7.04
N ARG A 9 -20.67 -0.84 -7.53
CA ARG A 9 -20.61 -2.09 -7.34
C ARG A 9 -20.46 -2.42 -6.03
N GLY A 10 -20.91 -1.76 -5.16
CA GLY A 10 -20.85 -2.09 -3.82
C GLY A 10 -19.46 -2.06 -3.40
N GLY A 11 -18.66 -1.62 -4.17
CA GLY A 11 -17.30 -1.67 -3.82
C GLY A 11 -16.92 -0.59 -2.88
N ILE A 12 -15.91 -0.85 -2.07
CA ILE A 12 -15.33 0.13 -1.22
C ILE A 12 -14.17 0.73 -1.97
N GLN A 13 -14.13 2.04 -2.02
CA GLN A 13 -13.04 2.73 -2.66
C GLN A 13 -11.91 2.86 -1.64
N VAL A 14 -10.77 2.27 -1.94
CA VAL A 14 -9.61 2.41 -1.07
C VAL A 14 -8.43 2.91 -1.87
N ASN A 15 -7.68 3.81 -1.28
CA ASN A 15 -6.46 4.32 -1.87
C ASN A 15 -5.31 3.60 -1.20
N ILE A 16 -4.50 2.90 -1.98
CA ILE A 16 -3.41 2.09 -1.45
C ILE A 16 -2.11 2.53 -2.07
N PHE A 17 -1.14 2.86 -1.22
CA PHE A 17 0.21 3.18 -1.65
C PHE A 17 1.14 2.16 -1.03
N VAL A 18 2.05 1.62 -1.84
CA VAL A 18 3.01 0.62 -1.37
C VAL A 18 4.41 1.13 -1.69
N TYR A 19 5.21 1.33 -0.65
CA TYR A 19 6.61 1.70 -0.82
C TYR A 19 7.44 0.43 -0.83
N THR A 20 8.20 0.23 -1.88
CA THR A 20 8.96 -1.01 -2.10
C THR A 20 10.40 -0.70 -2.45
N LYS A 21 11.21 -1.75 -2.56
CA LYS A 21 12.57 -1.61 -3.07
C LYS A 21 12.93 -2.91 -3.79
N SER A 22 14.05 -2.90 -4.48
CA SER A 22 14.54 -4.11 -5.13
C SER A 22 14.97 -5.12 -4.06
N LYS A 23 14.98 -6.39 -4.43
CA LYS A 23 15.44 -7.47 -3.55
C LYS A 23 14.70 -7.49 -2.22
N CYS A 24 13.40 -7.35 -2.28
CA CYS A 24 12.57 -7.33 -1.09
C CYS A 24 11.47 -8.38 -1.25
N PRO A 25 11.67 -9.59 -0.71
CA PRO A 25 10.66 -10.64 -0.86
C PRO A 25 9.28 -10.26 -0.31
N ASN A 26 9.24 -9.59 0.83
CA ASN A 26 7.96 -9.19 1.40
C ASN A 26 7.27 -8.12 0.55
N CYS A 27 8.02 -7.31 -0.18
CA CYS A 27 7.43 -6.36 -1.09
C CYS A 27 6.72 -7.10 -2.23
N VAL A 28 7.35 -8.15 -2.74
CA VAL A 28 6.75 -8.96 -3.79
C VAL A 28 5.47 -9.62 -3.29
N VAL A 29 5.52 -10.20 -2.09
CA VAL A 29 4.36 -10.87 -1.52
C VAL A 29 3.21 -9.88 -1.30
N ALA A 30 3.52 -8.70 -0.79
CA ALA A 30 2.49 -7.69 -0.54
C ALA A 30 1.79 -7.30 -1.83
N LYS A 31 2.56 -7.08 -2.91
CA LYS A 31 1.97 -6.71 -4.19
C LYS A 31 1.13 -7.85 -4.76
N GLN A 32 1.62 -9.07 -4.63
CA GLN A 32 0.86 -10.23 -5.11
C GLN A 32 -0.45 -10.38 -4.35
N LEU A 33 -0.41 -10.15 -3.04
CA LEU A 33 -1.62 -10.23 -2.24
C LEU A 33 -2.67 -9.22 -2.71
N LEU A 34 -2.24 -7.97 -2.93
CA LEU A 34 -3.17 -6.94 -3.40
C LEU A 34 -3.72 -7.29 -4.77
N LYS A 35 -2.88 -7.77 -5.67
CA LYS A 35 -3.34 -8.16 -7.00
C LYS A 35 -4.32 -9.32 -6.94
N SER A 36 -4.08 -10.28 -6.07
CA SER A 36 -4.96 -11.43 -5.95
C SER A 36 -6.35 -11.04 -5.48
N LYS A 37 -6.47 -9.92 -4.79
CA LYS A 37 -7.76 -9.44 -4.32
C LYS A 37 -8.37 -8.43 -5.27
N GLY A 38 -7.75 -8.20 -6.42
CA GLY A 38 -8.27 -7.26 -7.40
C GLY A 38 -8.16 -5.80 -6.97
N LEU A 39 -7.27 -5.51 -6.03
CA LEU A 39 -7.12 -4.16 -5.51
C LEU A 39 -6.02 -3.44 -6.27
N LYS A 40 -6.31 -2.22 -6.66
CA LYS A 40 -5.33 -1.38 -7.33
C LYS A 40 -4.51 -0.64 -6.29
N PHE A 41 -3.27 -0.38 -6.61
CA PHE A 41 -2.39 0.34 -5.70
C PHE A 41 -1.36 1.10 -6.52
N ILE A 42 -0.76 2.09 -5.88
CA ILE A 42 0.33 2.86 -6.46
C ILE A 42 1.60 2.42 -5.77
N GLU A 43 2.58 2.01 -6.57
CA GLU A 43 3.86 1.58 -6.04
C GLU A 43 4.85 2.74 -6.11
N ASN A 44 5.50 3.04 -4.99
CA ASN A 44 6.53 4.04 -4.91
C ASN A 44 7.87 3.32 -4.66
N ASP A 45 8.79 3.53 -5.58
CA ASP A 45 10.06 2.80 -5.57
C ASP A 45 11.09 3.52 -4.72
N MET A 46 11.43 2.92 -3.60
CA MET A 46 12.41 3.49 -2.68
C MET A 46 13.84 3.42 -3.20
N ASP A 47 14.07 2.73 -4.32
CA ASP A 47 15.38 2.80 -4.96
C ASP A 47 15.54 4.15 -5.66
N THR A 48 14.46 4.86 -5.91
CA THR A 48 14.52 6.21 -6.46
C THR A 48 14.87 7.18 -5.34
N GLU A 49 15.94 7.93 -5.53
CA GLU A 49 16.44 8.77 -4.44
C GLU A 49 15.44 9.79 -3.94
N SER A 50 14.72 10.44 -4.84
CA SER A 50 13.75 11.46 -4.42
C SER A 50 12.62 10.86 -3.59
N VAL A 51 12.19 9.65 -3.95
CA VAL A 51 11.16 8.96 -3.18
C VAL A 51 11.68 8.61 -1.81
N ARG A 52 12.90 8.05 -1.76
CA ARG A 52 13.51 7.65 -0.50
C ARG A 52 13.70 8.84 0.43
N GLN A 53 14.16 9.95 -0.11
CA GLN A 53 14.39 11.13 0.71
C GLN A 53 13.08 11.68 1.27
N ALA A 54 12.05 11.76 0.43
CA ALA A 54 10.75 12.26 0.88
C ALA A 54 10.15 11.36 1.95
N PHE A 55 10.27 10.04 1.76
CA PHE A 55 9.73 9.11 2.73
C PHE A 55 10.45 9.23 4.07
N HIS A 56 11.78 9.27 4.04
CA HIS A 56 12.54 9.33 5.28
C HIS A 56 12.42 10.68 5.97
N PHE A 57 12.12 11.73 5.23
CA PHE A 57 11.86 13.01 5.85
C PHE A 57 10.59 12.90 6.72
N ALA A 58 9.56 12.25 6.20
CA ALA A 58 8.30 12.10 6.93
C ALA A 58 8.38 11.01 8.02
N TYR A 59 9.14 9.96 7.76
CA TYR A 59 9.22 8.80 8.66
C TYR A 59 10.67 8.40 8.88
N PRO A 60 11.44 9.21 9.60
CA PRO A 60 12.89 8.97 9.73
C PRO A 60 13.26 7.68 10.44
N ASP A 61 12.36 7.17 11.28
CA ASP A 61 12.68 5.96 12.04
C ASP A 61 12.25 4.67 11.37
N VAL A 62 11.55 4.75 10.24
CA VAL A 62 11.06 3.56 9.57
C VAL A 62 12.15 3.04 8.65
N LYS A 63 12.56 1.79 8.86
CA LYS A 63 13.63 1.20 8.07
C LYS A 63 13.24 -0.05 7.31
N GLN A 64 12.08 -0.58 7.57
CA GLN A 64 11.65 -1.82 6.92
C GLN A 64 10.73 -1.54 5.75
N LEU A 65 10.80 -2.39 4.74
CA LEU A 65 9.91 -2.37 3.58
C LEU A 65 9.32 -3.76 3.41
N PRO A 66 8.12 -3.86 2.87
CA PRO A 66 7.35 -2.74 2.31
C PRO A 66 6.74 -1.89 3.41
N GLN A 67 6.34 -0.66 3.03
CA GLN A 67 5.50 0.16 3.90
C GLN A 67 4.25 0.49 3.11
N ILE A 68 3.12 0.26 3.72
CA ILE A 68 1.84 0.33 3.03
C ILE A 68 0.92 1.32 3.73
N PHE A 69 0.25 2.14 2.92
CA PHE A 69 -0.71 3.11 3.41
C PHE A 69 -2.05 2.80 2.77
N ILE A 70 -3.09 2.77 3.57
CA ILE A 70 -4.45 2.57 3.08
C ILE A 70 -5.26 3.77 3.56
N ASN A 71 -5.83 4.50 2.61
CA ASN A 71 -6.60 5.72 2.91
C ASN A 71 -5.80 6.66 3.80
N ASP A 72 -4.54 6.85 3.43
CA ASP A 72 -3.61 7.77 4.10
C ASP A 72 -3.18 7.35 5.51
N GLN A 73 -3.52 6.14 5.92
CA GLN A 73 -3.07 5.62 7.20
C GLN A 73 -2.00 4.56 6.99
N ARG A 74 -0.90 4.69 7.69
CA ARG A 74 0.17 3.72 7.56
C ARG A 74 -0.20 2.45 8.31
N VAL A 75 -0.33 1.37 7.58
CA VAL A 75 -0.66 0.08 8.20
C VAL A 75 0.59 -0.75 8.46
N GLY A 76 1.74 -0.33 7.94
CA GLY A 76 3.00 -1.01 8.19
C GLY A 76 3.41 -1.91 7.05
N GLY A 77 4.00 -3.04 7.38
CA GLY A 77 4.51 -3.96 6.38
C GLY A 77 3.51 -5.02 5.99
N LEU A 78 4.01 -6.20 5.61
CA LEU A 78 3.15 -7.27 5.11
C LEU A 78 2.11 -7.70 6.15
N ALA A 79 2.53 -7.89 7.40
CA ALA A 79 1.59 -8.32 8.44
C ALA A 79 0.51 -7.26 8.66
N GLY A 80 0.91 -5.98 8.66
CA GLY A 80 -0.06 -4.90 8.80
C GLY A 80 -1.04 -4.85 7.65
N LEU A 81 -0.56 -5.12 6.43
CA LEU A 81 -1.43 -5.18 5.27
C LEU A 81 -2.45 -6.31 5.43
N GLN A 82 -2.00 -7.49 5.83
CA GLN A 82 -2.89 -8.62 5.99
C GLN A 82 -3.98 -8.33 7.02
N GLN A 83 -3.59 -7.71 8.13
CA GLN A 83 -4.56 -7.38 9.16
C GLN A 83 -5.54 -6.32 8.68
N ALA A 84 -5.03 -5.29 7.99
CA ALA A 84 -5.89 -4.22 7.49
C ALA A 84 -6.91 -4.73 6.48
N LEU A 85 -6.48 -5.63 5.60
CA LEU A 85 -7.41 -6.20 4.62
C LEU A 85 -8.49 -7.01 5.31
N LYS A 86 -8.12 -7.75 6.34
CA LYS A 86 -9.09 -8.53 7.08
C LYS A 86 -10.09 -7.59 7.77
N ASP A 87 -9.61 -6.52 8.37
CA ASP A 87 -10.46 -5.57 9.06
C ASP A 87 -11.43 -4.88 8.10
N LEU A 88 -11.02 -4.70 6.85
CA LEU A 88 -11.87 -4.08 5.84
C LEU A 88 -12.79 -5.08 5.15
N GLY A 89 -12.68 -6.35 5.47
CA GLY A 89 -13.50 -7.37 4.84
C GLY A 89 -13.06 -7.73 3.45
N LEU A 90 -11.80 -7.51 3.15
CA LEU A 90 -11.29 -7.77 1.80
C LEU A 90 -10.45 -9.04 1.71
#